data_d9af4d2048c42a647eae782cac64a164
#
_entry.id   d9af4d2048c42a647eae782cac64a164
#
_cell.length_a   1.000
_cell.length_b   1.000
_cell.length_c   1.000
_cell.angle_alpha   90.00
_cell.angle_beta   90.00
_cell.angle_gamma   90.00
#
_symmetry.space_group_name_H-M   'P 1'
#
loop_
_entity.id
_entity.type
_entity.pdbx_description
1 polymer ?
#
loop_
_entity_poly.entity_id
_entity_poly.type
_entity_poly.pdbx_seq_one_letter_code
_entity_poly.pdbx_strand_id
1 'polypeptide(L)'
;QFAIEKESGIEFSSTIDTLDEKIEIFQTATLTSQTAFGAAFPSDMYKLGSIRLVISGTAAADLNAVLVEHVSQDKFLKVLNSPLTTPSNNRPIYVREGDRFAVWGNNRALLPPCTNCISIIYIRQPNRVEWGYNVVVDKALYNAGASTNFELHSSEQTKLVIKILE
;
A
#
# COMPACT_ATOMS: atom_id res chain seq x y z
N GLN A 1 24.30 32.32 7.61
CA GLN A 1 23.09 31.95 6.87
C GLN A 1 23.20 30.58 6.22
N PHE A 2 24.31 30.29 5.51
CA PHE A 2 24.55 29.00 4.88
C PHE A 2 24.63 27.80 5.85
N ALA A 3 25.12 28.00 7.06
CA ALA A 3 25.23 26.96 8.09
C ALA A 3 23.84 26.56 8.64
N ILE A 4 22.94 27.52 8.81
CA ILE A 4 21.58 27.29 9.33
C ILE A 4 20.72 26.53 8.32
N GLU A 5 20.83 26.84 7.03
CA GLU A 5 20.11 26.10 5.98
C GLU A 5 20.58 24.65 5.86
N LYS A 6 21.87 24.39 6.10
CA LYS A 6 22.44 23.05 6.06
C LYS A 6 21.98 22.20 7.26
N GLU A 7 21.89 22.78 8.44
CA GLU A 7 21.36 22.11 9.64
C GLU A 7 19.87 21.79 9.50
N SER A 8 19.06 22.73 9.02
CA SER A 8 17.62 22.50 8.82
C SER A 8 17.34 21.42 7.78
N GLY A 9 18.15 21.33 6.73
CA GLY A 9 18.03 20.28 5.71
C GLY A 9 18.36 18.88 6.24
N ILE A 10 19.34 18.76 7.12
CA ILE A 10 19.73 17.48 7.73
C ILE A 10 18.66 17.02 8.73
N GLU A 11 18.14 17.91 9.55
CA GLU A 11 17.06 17.60 10.51
C GLU A 11 15.78 17.17 9.80
N PHE A 12 15.43 17.84 8.71
CA PHE A 12 14.24 17.49 7.92
C PHE A 12 14.37 16.09 7.27
N SER A 13 15.52 15.78 6.67
CA SER A 13 15.79 14.44 6.12
C SER A 13 15.71 13.35 7.19
N SER A 14 16.37 13.57 8.34
CA SER A 14 16.33 12.64 9.47
C SER A 14 14.91 12.42 10.03
N THR A 15 14.08 13.47 10.03
CA THR A 15 12.69 13.35 10.48
C THR A 15 11.85 12.53 9.50
N ILE A 16 12.04 12.69 8.18
CA ILE A 16 11.35 11.91 7.16
C ILE A 16 11.76 10.43 7.29
N ASP A 17 13.05 10.14 7.37
CA ASP A 17 13.55 8.77 7.49
C ASP A 17 12.96 8.07 8.74
N THR A 18 12.87 8.78 9.86
CA THR A 18 12.25 8.27 11.09
C THR A 18 10.75 8.03 10.95
N LEU A 19 10.03 8.87 10.19
CA LEU A 19 8.61 8.68 9.91
C LEU A 19 8.38 7.50 8.97
N ASP A 20 9.20 7.35 7.95
CA ASP A 20 9.14 6.25 7.00
C ASP A 20 9.38 4.90 7.69
N GLU A 21 10.36 4.81 8.60
CA GLU A 21 10.61 3.63 9.43
C GLU A 21 9.39 3.24 10.28
N LYS A 22 8.68 4.22 10.85
CA LYS A 22 7.47 3.96 11.64
C LYS A 22 6.29 3.49 10.79
N ILE A 23 6.21 3.93 9.54
CA ILE A 23 5.15 3.56 8.60
C ILE A 23 5.41 2.20 7.96
N GLU A 24 6.68 1.80 7.85
CA GLU A 24 7.10 0.54 7.21
C GLU A 24 6.42 -0.69 7.82
N ILE A 25 6.11 -0.69 9.12
CA ILE A 25 5.37 -1.75 9.81
C ILE A 25 4.01 -2.05 9.14
N PHE A 26 3.38 -1.04 8.53
CA PHE A 26 2.08 -1.14 7.86
C PHE A 26 2.22 -1.36 6.36
N GLN A 27 3.44 -1.30 5.82
CA GLN A 27 3.67 -1.54 4.40
C GLN A 27 3.57 -3.04 4.12
N THR A 28 2.74 -3.38 3.16
CA THR A 28 2.55 -4.77 2.73
C THR A 28 2.45 -4.86 1.21
N ALA A 29 2.73 -6.05 0.69
CA ALA A 29 2.59 -6.36 -0.72
C ALA A 29 1.64 -7.53 -0.90
N THR A 30 0.67 -7.38 -1.79
CA THR A 30 -0.31 -8.42 -2.10
C THR A 30 -0.35 -8.67 -3.59
N LEU A 31 -0.43 -9.93 -3.97
CA LEU A 31 -0.70 -10.32 -5.35
C LEU A 31 -2.20 -10.36 -5.60
N THR A 32 -2.62 -9.73 -6.67
CA THR A 32 -4.02 -9.75 -7.12
C THR A 32 -4.12 -10.19 -8.57
N SER A 33 -5.30 -10.67 -8.91
CA SER A 33 -5.63 -11.14 -10.25
C SER A 33 -6.41 -10.08 -11.00
N GLN A 34 -6.15 -9.96 -12.28
CA GLN A 34 -6.97 -9.13 -13.15
C GLN A 34 -8.08 -9.94 -13.78
N THR A 35 -9.29 -9.43 -13.72
CA THR A 35 -10.47 -9.94 -14.43
C THR A 35 -10.74 -9.11 -15.68
N ALA A 36 -11.77 -9.48 -16.46
CA ALA A 36 -12.24 -8.67 -17.59
C ALA A 36 -12.73 -7.27 -17.19
N PHE A 37 -13.00 -7.04 -15.89
CA PHE A 37 -13.47 -5.76 -15.35
C PHE A 37 -12.42 -5.06 -14.48
N GLY A 38 -11.14 -5.43 -14.60
CA GLY A 38 -10.06 -4.91 -13.78
C GLY A 38 -9.81 -5.73 -12.51
N ALA A 39 -9.01 -5.19 -11.62
CA ALA A 39 -8.64 -5.76 -10.33
C ALA A 39 -9.21 -4.91 -9.18
N ALA A 40 -9.51 -5.53 -8.05
CA ALA A 40 -9.94 -4.84 -6.85
C ALA A 40 -8.73 -4.47 -5.98
N PHE A 41 -8.82 -3.35 -5.29
CA PHE A 41 -7.87 -3.02 -4.22
C PHE A 41 -8.13 -3.88 -2.98
N PRO A 42 -7.10 -4.18 -2.18
CA PRO A 42 -7.29 -4.82 -0.89
C PRO A 42 -8.21 -4.00 0.02
N SER A 43 -9.10 -4.67 0.75
CA SER A 43 -10.11 -4.02 1.60
C SER A 43 -9.50 -3.29 2.82
N ASP A 44 -8.30 -3.71 3.22
CA ASP A 44 -7.52 -3.13 4.32
C ASP A 44 -6.59 -1.99 3.87
N MET A 45 -6.63 -1.62 2.59
CA MET A 45 -5.76 -0.59 2.04
C MET A 45 -6.12 0.81 2.58
N TYR A 46 -5.15 1.45 3.26
CA TYR A 46 -5.24 2.86 3.65
C TYR A 46 -4.68 3.78 2.55
N LYS A 47 -3.49 3.48 2.07
CA LYS A 47 -2.82 4.30 1.05
C LYS A 47 -2.11 3.41 0.03
N LEU A 48 -2.37 3.65 -1.24
CA LEU A 48 -1.67 2.98 -2.33
C LEU A 48 -0.23 3.49 -2.43
N GLY A 49 0.73 2.60 -2.47
CA GLY A 49 2.12 2.89 -2.79
C GLY A 49 2.39 2.74 -4.28
N SER A 50 2.60 1.52 -4.75
CA SER A 50 2.87 1.24 -6.17
C SER A 50 2.18 -0.02 -6.65
N ILE A 51 1.89 -0.05 -7.94
CA ILE A 51 1.37 -1.23 -8.64
C ILE A 51 2.44 -1.71 -9.60
N ARG A 52 2.71 -3.02 -9.60
CA ARG A 52 3.67 -3.66 -10.49
C ARG A 52 2.99 -4.80 -11.24
N LEU A 53 3.28 -4.91 -12.53
CA LEU A 53 2.89 -6.04 -13.35
C LEU A 53 3.97 -7.12 -13.27
N VAL A 54 3.62 -8.30 -12.83
CA VAL A 54 4.50 -9.47 -12.75
C VAL A 54 4.38 -10.25 -14.04
N ILE A 55 5.41 -10.22 -14.89
CA ILE A 55 5.35 -10.79 -16.24
C ILE A 55 5.47 -12.33 -16.23
N SER A 56 6.22 -12.86 -15.28
CA SER A 56 6.31 -14.32 -15.08
C SER A 56 6.79 -14.61 -13.66
N GLY A 57 6.19 -15.58 -13.02
CA GLY A 57 6.70 -16.07 -11.76
C GLY A 57 5.73 -16.00 -10.60
N THR A 58 6.18 -16.52 -9.53
CA THR A 58 5.41 -16.88 -8.36
C THR A 58 5.68 -16.01 -7.15
N ALA A 59 6.53 -14.98 -7.27
CA ALA A 59 6.93 -14.20 -6.12
C ALA A 59 6.79 -12.69 -6.33
N ALA A 60 6.34 -11.99 -5.31
CA ALA A 60 6.27 -10.53 -5.27
C ALA A 60 7.65 -9.84 -5.41
N ALA A 61 8.72 -10.61 -5.29
CA ALA A 61 10.13 -10.20 -5.43
C ALA A 61 10.71 -10.46 -6.82
N ASP A 62 9.86 -10.76 -7.83
CA ASP A 62 10.36 -11.05 -9.17
C ASP A 62 11.00 -9.80 -9.78
N LEU A 63 12.26 -9.95 -10.19
CA LEU A 63 13.05 -8.91 -10.85
C LEU A 63 12.49 -8.50 -12.22
N ASN A 64 11.54 -9.26 -12.76
CA ASN A 64 10.85 -9.00 -14.02
C ASN A 64 9.55 -8.20 -13.83
N ALA A 65 9.29 -7.67 -12.65
CA ALA A 65 8.12 -6.84 -12.40
C ALA A 65 8.28 -5.45 -13.02
N VAL A 66 7.30 -5.01 -13.79
CA VAL A 66 7.26 -3.70 -14.43
C VAL A 66 6.35 -2.78 -13.62
N LEU A 67 6.84 -1.56 -13.33
CA LEU A 67 6.04 -0.54 -12.66
C LEU A 67 4.90 -0.08 -13.57
N VAL A 68 3.68 -0.05 -13.03
CA VAL A 68 2.48 0.42 -13.72
C VAL A 68 2.27 1.90 -13.41
N GLU A 69 2.24 2.74 -14.45
CA GLU A 69 2.09 4.19 -14.31
C GLU A 69 0.62 4.57 -14.06
N HIS A 70 0.36 5.45 -13.10
CA HIS A 70 -0.99 5.98 -12.86
C HIS A 70 -1.35 7.02 -13.90
N VAL A 71 -2.51 6.87 -14.51
CA VAL A 71 -3.10 7.86 -15.41
C VAL A 71 -4.47 8.25 -14.91
N SER A 72 -4.72 9.56 -14.82
CA SER A 72 -6.05 10.07 -14.45
C SER A 72 -7.06 9.82 -15.57
N GLN A 73 -8.34 9.66 -15.18
CA GLN A 73 -9.46 9.41 -16.09
C GLN A 73 -9.50 10.41 -17.26
N ASP A 74 -9.25 11.70 -16.99
CA ASP A 74 -9.30 12.77 -18.00
C ASP A 74 -8.23 12.65 -19.08
N LYS A 75 -7.06 12.09 -18.71
CA LYS A 75 -5.91 11.92 -19.61
C LYS A 75 -5.89 10.57 -20.31
N PHE A 76 -6.65 9.63 -19.80
CA PHE A 76 -6.61 8.23 -20.25
C PHE A 76 -6.83 8.08 -21.75
N LEU A 77 -7.89 8.65 -22.30
CA LEU A 77 -8.17 8.57 -23.74
C LEU A 77 -7.09 9.26 -24.59
N LYS A 78 -6.50 10.34 -24.09
CA LYS A 78 -5.41 11.04 -24.77
C LYS A 78 -4.16 10.17 -24.85
N VAL A 79 -3.84 9.49 -23.75
CA VAL A 79 -2.70 8.57 -23.69
C VAL A 79 -2.91 7.37 -24.60
N LEU A 80 -4.10 6.78 -24.61
CA LEU A 80 -4.43 5.66 -25.50
C LEU A 80 -4.36 6.02 -26.98
N ASN A 81 -4.78 7.21 -27.35
CA ASN A 81 -4.86 7.63 -28.77
C ASN A 81 -3.56 8.22 -29.30
N SER A 82 -2.60 8.51 -28.44
CA SER A 82 -1.29 9.03 -28.84
C SER A 82 -0.33 7.91 -29.24
N PRO A 83 0.24 7.93 -30.44
CA PRO A 83 1.18 6.89 -30.88
C PRO A 83 2.44 6.78 -30.03
N LEU A 84 2.87 7.89 -29.39
CA LEU A 84 4.08 7.93 -28.57
C LEU A 84 3.86 7.47 -27.14
N THR A 85 2.64 7.59 -26.62
CA THR A 85 2.32 7.28 -25.21
C THR A 85 1.43 6.05 -25.06
N THR A 86 1.12 5.37 -26.15
CA THR A 86 0.34 4.13 -26.14
C THR A 86 0.94 3.11 -25.16
N PRO A 87 0.15 2.57 -24.22
CA PRO A 87 0.64 1.59 -23.27
C PRO A 87 1.12 0.32 -23.93
N SER A 88 2.17 -0.25 -23.38
CA SER A 88 2.77 -1.52 -23.80
C SER A 88 3.05 -2.39 -22.58
N ASN A 89 3.42 -3.65 -22.79
CA ASN A 89 3.77 -4.55 -21.69
C ASN A 89 4.98 -4.05 -20.88
N ASN A 90 5.88 -3.29 -21.52
CA ASN A 90 7.06 -2.68 -20.87
C ASN A 90 6.73 -1.33 -20.20
N ARG A 91 5.62 -0.74 -20.57
CA ARG A 91 5.11 0.51 -20.01
C ARG A 91 3.60 0.44 -19.82
N PRO A 92 3.14 -0.39 -18.89
CA PRO A 92 1.74 -0.50 -18.58
C PRO A 92 1.26 0.73 -17.80
N ILE A 93 -0.02 1.06 -17.99
CA ILE A 93 -0.68 2.12 -17.25
C ILE A 93 -1.88 1.56 -16.51
N TYR A 94 -2.28 2.22 -15.43
CA TYR A 94 -3.55 1.90 -14.77
C TYR A 94 -4.41 3.15 -14.57
N VAL A 95 -5.70 2.91 -14.58
CA VAL A 95 -6.72 3.91 -14.25
C VAL A 95 -7.49 3.41 -13.04
N ARG A 96 -7.73 4.30 -12.10
CA ARG A 96 -8.50 3.99 -10.89
C ARG A 96 -9.99 4.30 -11.12
N GLU A 97 -10.85 3.36 -10.75
CA GLU A 97 -12.30 3.46 -10.80
C GLU A 97 -12.90 3.07 -9.43
N GLY A 98 -12.98 4.05 -8.53
CA GLY A 98 -13.44 3.80 -7.15
C GLY A 98 -12.48 2.89 -6.38
N ASP A 99 -12.96 1.73 -5.97
CA ASP A 99 -12.22 0.68 -5.28
C ASP A 99 -11.62 -0.39 -6.21
N ARG A 100 -11.69 -0.15 -7.51
CA ARG A 100 -11.07 -0.97 -8.55
C ARG A 100 -10.07 -0.19 -9.37
N PHE A 101 -9.26 -0.90 -10.10
CA PHE A 101 -8.35 -0.34 -11.10
C PHE A 101 -8.25 -1.29 -12.29
N ALA A 102 -8.04 -0.72 -13.46
CA ALA A 102 -7.84 -1.46 -14.69
C ALA A 102 -6.44 -1.20 -15.21
N VAL A 103 -5.70 -2.27 -15.56
CA VAL A 103 -4.34 -2.18 -16.12
C VAL A 103 -4.40 -2.38 -17.62
N TRP A 104 -3.78 -1.45 -18.33
CA TRP A 104 -3.69 -1.42 -19.80
C TRP A 104 -2.23 -1.58 -20.22
N GLY A 105 -1.97 -2.54 -21.08
CA GLY A 105 -0.58 -2.84 -21.47
C GLY A 105 -0.43 -3.08 -22.97
N ASN A 106 -1.10 -3.98 -23.56
CA ASN A 106 -0.82 -4.46 -24.89
C ASN A 106 -1.58 -3.64 -25.97
N ASN A 107 -0.92 -2.65 -26.58
CA ASN A 107 -1.47 -1.87 -27.70
C ASN A 107 -2.94 -1.44 -27.53
N ARG A 108 -3.23 -0.65 -26.52
CA ARG A 108 -4.58 -0.13 -26.20
C ARG A 108 -5.55 -1.19 -25.66
N ALA A 109 -5.12 -2.41 -25.43
CA ALA A 109 -5.97 -3.43 -24.85
C ALA A 109 -5.84 -3.45 -23.33
N LEU A 110 -6.95 -3.72 -22.66
CA LEU A 110 -6.94 -4.11 -21.26
C LEU A 110 -6.09 -5.39 -21.14
N LEU A 111 -5.29 -5.48 -20.10
CA LEU A 111 -4.55 -6.70 -19.84
C LEU A 111 -5.51 -7.88 -19.78
N PRO A 112 -5.22 -9.01 -20.47
CA PRO A 112 -6.10 -10.17 -20.40
C PRO A 112 -6.23 -10.67 -18.95
N PRO A 113 -7.30 -11.35 -18.60
CA PRO A 113 -7.47 -11.95 -17.28
C PRO A 113 -6.28 -12.82 -16.92
N CYS A 114 -5.71 -12.58 -15.76
CA CYS A 114 -4.52 -13.28 -15.27
C CYS A 114 -4.61 -13.49 -13.76
N THR A 115 -4.04 -14.59 -13.30
CA THR A 115 -4.01 -14.94 -11.88
C THR A 115 -2.70 -14.49 -11.26
N ASN A 116 -2.77 -13.73 -10.15
CA ASN A 116 -1.61 -13.26 -9.39
C ASN A 116 -0.56 -12.51 -10.24
N CYS A 117 -1.00 -11.81 -11.26
CA CYS A 117 -0.13 -11.10 -12.19
C CYS A 117 0.14 -9.63 -11.79
N ILE A 118 -0.56 -9.12 -10.80
CA ILE A 118 -0.42 -7.75 -10.33
C ILE A 118 0.02 -7.78 -8.87
N SER A 119 1.15 -7.13 -8.58
CA SER A 119 1.63 -6.89 -7.22
C SER A 119 1.27 -5.48 -6.81
N ILE A 120 0.54 -5.33 -5.71
CA ILE A 120 0.16 -4.06 -5.12
C ILE A 120 0.99 -3.88 -3.85
N ILE A 121 1.77 -2.81 -3.78
CA ILE A 121 2.45 -2.38 -2.56
C ILE A 121 1.65 -1.23 -1.97
N TYR A 122 1.22 -1.36 -0.74
CA TYR A 122 0.35 -0.39 -0.08
C TYR A 122 0.59 -0.34 1.42
N ILE A 123 0.10 0.72 2.03
CA ILE A 123 0.03 0.86 3.50
C ILE A 123 -1.34 0.35 3.90
N ARG A 124 -1.38 -0.67 4.74
CA ARG A 124 -2.63 -1.22 5.29
C ARG A 124 -3.13 -0.41 6.48
N GLN A 125 -4.39 -0.52 6.77
CA GLN A 125 -4.95 -0.03 8.02
C GLN A 125 -4.46 -0.91 9.18
N PRO A 126 -4.13 -0.32 10.34
CA PRO A 126 -3.84 -1.11 11.53
C PRO A 126 -5.08 -1.89 11.97
N ASN A 127 -4.87 -3.05 12.57
CA ASN A 127 -5.94 -3.84 13.12
C ASN A 127 -6.66 -3.08 14.24
N ARG A 128 -7.98 -3.23 14.32
CA ARG A 128 -8.75 -2.64 15.40
C ARG A 128 -8.32 -3.26 16.72
N VAL A 129 -7.97 -2.40 17.67
CA VAL A 129 -7.58 -2.84 19.01
C VAL A 129 -8.86 -3.26 19.77
N GLU A 130 -8.81 -4.45 20.35
CA GLU A 130 -9.92 -4.99 21.17
C GLU A 130 -9.36 -5.59 22.45
N TRP A 131 -10.01 -5.25 23.56
CA TRP A 131 -9.71 -5.86 24.84
C TRP A 131 -10.66 -7.02 25.10
N GLY A 132 -10.18 -8.24 24.92
CA GLY A 132 -10.92 -9.46 25.18
C GLY A 132 -10.92 -9.79 26.67
N TYR A 133 -12.07 -10.20 27.20
CA TYR A 133 -12.21 -10.61 28.59
C TYR A 133 -13.18 -11.78 28.74
N ASN A 134 -12.97 -12.57 29.77
CA ASN A 134 -13.91 -13.60 30.26
C ASN A 134 -14.47 -13.17 31.56
N VAL A 135 -15.80 -13.34 31.75
CA VAL A 135 -16.43 -13.08 33.04
C VAL A 135 -16.39 -14.35 33.90
N VAL A 136 -15.69 -14.27 35.04
CA VAL A 136 -15.57 -15.34 36.00
C VAL A 136 -16.00 -14.78 37.36
N VAL A 137 -17.06 -15.33 37.92
CA VAL A 137 -17.64 -14.89 39.23
C VAL A 137 -17.81 -13.36 39.30
N ASP A 138 -18.51 -12.80 38.30
CA ASP A 138 -18.80 -11.36 38.15
C ASP A 138 -17.57 -10.44 37.99
N LYS A 139 -16.40 -10.99 37.69
CA LYS A 139 -15.19 -10.24 37.41
C LYS A 139 -14.73 -10.46 35.97
N ALA A 140 -14.38 -9.38 35.30
CA ALA A 140 -13.79 -9.43 33.96
C ALA A 140 -12.29 -9.78 34.09
N LEU A 141 -11.91 -10.95 33.60
CA LEU A 141 -10.51 -11.40 33.52
C LEU A 141 -10.00 -11.25 32.10
N TYR A 142 -8.83 -10.69 31.93
CA TYR A 142 -8.18 -10.52 30.63
C TYR A 142 -8.03 -11.86 29.90
N ASN A 143 -8.43 -11.87 28.63
CA ASN A 143 -8.27 -13.01 27.74
C ASN A 143 -7.36 -12.63 26.55
N ALA A 144 -6.12 -13.10 26.59
CA ALA A 144 -5.13 -12.85 25.56
C ALA A 144 -5.54 -13.39 24.19
N GLY A 145 -6.28 -14.50 24.12
CA GLY A 145 -6.70 -15.12 22.86
C GLY A 145 -7.84 -14.36 22.14
N ALA A 146 -8.58 -13.50 22.87
CA ALA A 146 -9.65 -12.67 22.32
C ALA A 146 -9.23 -11.19 22.23
N SER A 147 -8.02 -10.84 22.60
CA SER A 147 -7.51 -9.48 22.60
C SER A 147 -6.66 -9.20 21.38
N THR A 148 -6.83 -8.02 20.80
CA THR A 148 -5.95 -7.49 19.73
C THR A 148 -5.18 -6.31 20.28
N ASN A 149 -3.87 -6.42 20.28
CA ASN A 149 -2.96 -5.39 20.76
C ASN A 149 -2.76 -4.26 19.74
N PHE A 150 -2.21 -3.13 20.21
CA PHE A 150 -1.77 -2.05 19.34
C PHE A 150 -0.60 -2.49 18.48
N GLU A 151 -0.69 -2.21 17.19
CA GLU A 151 0.39 -2.37 16.23
C GLU A 151 1.19 -1.07 16.16
N LEU A 152 2.14 -0.90 17.09
CA LEU A 152 2.96 0.30 17.18
C LEU A 152 4.44 -0.05 17.07
N HIS A 153 5.19 0.86 16.45
CA HIS A 153 6.64 0.81 16.50
C HIS A 153 7.12 0.87 17.95
N SER A 154 8.19 0.17 18.28
CA SER A 154 8.72 0.05 19.66
C SER A 154 8.98 1.42 20.31
N SER A 155 9.39 2.42 19.53
CA SER A 155 9.64 3.79 19.99
C SER A 155 8.39 4.54 20.45
N GLU A 156 7.19 4.13 20.03
CA GLU A 156 5.94 4.83 20.34
C GLU A 156 5.20 4.22 21.54
N GLN A 157 5.60 3.03 22.00
CA GLN A 157 4.92 2.34 23.10
C GLN A 157 4.93 3.15 24.40
N THR A 158 6.07 3.73 24.75
CA THR A 158 6.20 4.56 25.97
C THR A 158 5.34 5.81 25.90
N LYS A 159 5.27 6.46 24.74
CA LYS A 159 4.42 7.63 24.54
C LYS A 159 2.93 7.31 24.67
N LEU A 160 2.52 6.14 24.19
CA LEU A 160 1.13 5.68 24.35
C LEU A 160 0.78 5.50 25.82
N VAL A 161 1.66 4.84 26.59
CA VAL A 161 1.45 4.63 28.04
C VAL A 161 1.32 5.95 28.78
N ILE A 162 2.17 6.93 28.48
CA ILE A 162 2.10 8.27 29.08
C ILE A 162 0.75 8.93 28.77
N LYS A 163 0.31 8.89 27.49
CA LYS A 163 -0.98 9.48 27.10
C LYS A 163 -2.22 8.81 27.70
N ILE A 164 -2.12 7.56 28.08
CA ILE A 164 -3.23 6.84 28.76
C ILE A 164 -3.31 7.24 30.23
N LEU A 165 -2.16 7.60 30.84
CA LEU A 165 -2.05 7.96 32.25
C LEU A 165 -2.33 9.46 32.55
N GLU A 166 -2.31 10.31 31.54
CA GLU A 166 -2.71 11.72 31.60
C GLU A 166 -4.24 11.89 31.53
#